data_cce84836177929d50753bd39c67c1f62
#
_entry.id   cce84836177929d50753bd39c67c1f62
#
_cell.length_a   1.000
_cell.length_b   1.000
_cell.length_c   1.000
_cell.angle_alpha   90.00
_cell.angle_beta   90.00
_cell.angle_gamma   90.00
#
_symmetry.space_group_name_H-M   'P 1'
#
loop_
_entity.id
_entity.type
_entity.pdbx_description
1 polymer ?
#
loop_
_entity_poly.entity_id
_entity_poly.type
_entity_poly.pdbx_seq_one_letter_code
_entity_poly.pdbx_strand_id
1 'polypeptide(L)'
;MPWHIHQTLEEEKKFRIPPGFQFPPDMGEPIPPRVFTSTYFDSEHHRLGQLGLTLRKRVKQAHGVWQLKIPSGDNRLELEIASGSRSIPWEFQNLLRSFFRKQEAVQIGKLRTRRKGVRIRKDGQVIAEVVQDSVALIRDKRIVHSFQEVEVELQGGTDTQLNPVRKILLHAGAEEKPLQPKIFQALQLPYPLTVEFSDSSAPPTAHIRERLHSQYLQMLQNDPGTRLGRDSEALHHMRVATRRMRAIIRAVSSFLAPEWTEQVRQELGWVGSLLGEVRDWDVLLESFRQNFHDFSSSEQRSFQTILKNFEDQRSVARAKLLEGLGSDRYLNLLNHFENSLIQLPFQPTPFTLTELAKKAFQKIQDIANTSNSLFGKSELHHTRRLLKRARYAIELAEPLFGKRAKRFLQQAKVVQDLLGLHQDAVVAEQRLLAFKNHSRGTGIAYVTGLMVERLRNQQSQVYQQIPKQWQKLEKRGRKL
;
A
#
# COMPACT_ATOMS: atom_id res chain seq x y z
N MET A 1 5.49 16.58 16.50
CA MET A 1 6.56 17.48 16.03
C MET A 1 6.68 17.34 14.53
N PRO A 2 6.82 18.41 13.75
CA PRO A 2 7.06 18.31 12.32
C PRO A 2 8.43 17.64 12.11
N TRP A 3 8.46 16.56 11.36
CA TRP A 3 9.66 15.83 11.04
C TRP A 3 10.46 16.66 10.02
N HIS A 4 11.71 16.97 10.34
CA HIS A 4 12.62 17.67 9.40
C HIS A 4 13.14 16.72 8.32
N ILE A 5 12.20 16.10 7.59
CA ILE A 5 12.49 15.17 6.51
C ILE A 5 12.25 15.88 5.19
N HIS A 6 13.30 16.02 4.39
CA HIS A 6 13.17 16.39 2.98
C HIS A 6 12.63 15.20 2.22
N GLN A 7 11.72 15.44 1.29
CA GLN A 7 10.99 14.39 0.59
C GLN A 7 10.94 14.67 -0.90
N THR A 8 11.31 13.66 -1.70
CA THR A 8 11.27 13.72 -3.15
C THR A 8 10.64 12.45 -3.70
N LEU A 9 9.76 12.57 -4.68
CA LEU A 9 9.30 11.44 -5.47
C LEU A 9 10.29 11.26 -6.62
N GLU A 10 11.03 10.16 -6.60
CA GLU A 10 11.96 9.81 -7.68
C GLU A 10 11.23 8.97 -8.73
N GLU A 11 11.26 9.45 -9.94
CA GLU A 11 10.85 8.71 -11.12
C GLU A 11 12.11 8.32 -11.87
N GLU A 12 12.50 7.03 -11.79
CA GLU A 12 13.74 6.52 -12.39
C GLU A 12 13.49 5.30 -13.26
N LYS A 13 14.28 5.15 -14.33
CA LYS A 13 14.39 3.91 -15.11
C LYS A 13 15.82 3.41 -15.04
N LYS A 14 16.01 2.09 -14.97
CA LYS A 14 17.32 1.45 -14.86
C LYS A 14 17.63 0.62 -16.08
N PHE A 15 18.88 0.68 -16.49
CA PHE A 15 19.37 -0.06 -17.64
C PHE A 15 20.65 -0.83 -17.25
N ARG A 16 20.69 -2.10 -17.66
CA ARG A 16 21.93 -2.85 -17.76
C ARG A 16 22.69 -2.37 -18.97
N ILE A 17 24.00 -2.24 -18.84
CA ILE A 17 24.87 -1.79 -19.95
C ILE A 17 25.96 -2.83 -20.23
N PRO A 18 26.38 -2.98 -21.50
CA PRO A 18 27.48 -3.86 -21.87
C PRO A 18 28.82 -3.33 -21.34
N PRO A 19 29.86 -4.19 -21.22
CA PRO A 19 31.20 -3.74 -20.92
C PRO A 19 31.67 -2.68 -21.93
N GLY A 20 32.33 -1.62 -21.44
CA GLY A 20 32.84 -0.56 -22.31
C GLY A 20 31.79 0.45 -22.79
N PHE A 21 30.57 0.38 -22.29
CA PHE A 21 29.50 1.34 -22.65
C PHE A 21 29.95 2.78 -22.46
N GLN A 22 29.68 3.61 -23.46
CA GLN A 22 29.85 5.06 -23.43
C GLN A 22 28.54 5.73 -23.85
N PHE A 23 28.27 6.90 -23.30
CA PHE A 23 27.14 7.69 -23.76
C PHE A 23 27.34 8.07 -25.22
N PRO A 24 26.30 7.96 -26.05
CA PRO A 24 26.33 8.47 -27.40
C PRO A 24 26.73 9.96 -27.41
N PRO A 25 27.50 10.40 -28.42
CA PRO A 25 27.78 11.82 -28.63
C PRO A 25 26.46 12.62 -28.69
N ASP A 26 26.48 13.83 -28.20
CA ASP A 26 25.35 14.78 -28.23
C ASP A 26 24.07 14.34 -27.50
N MET A 27 24.18 13.34 -26.60
CA MET A 27 23.05 12.89 -25.80
C MET A 27 22.54 13.97 -24.84
N GLY A 28 23.40 14.88 -24.40
CA GLY A 28 23.03 15.97 -23.49
C GLY A 28 24.23 16.70 -22.89
N GLU A 29 23.96 17.65 -21.99
CA GLU A 29 24.97 18.47 -21.31
C GLU A 29 25.75 17.63 -20.28
N PRO A 30 27.09 17.52 -20.32
CA PRO A 30 27.86 16.72 -19.36
C PRO A 30 27.69 17.21 -17.91
N ILE A 31 27.57 16.27 -16.99
CA ILE A 31 27.55 16.53 -15.55
C ILE A 31 28.93 16.23 -14.96
N PRO A 32 29.49 17.08 -14.08
CA PRO A 32 30.73 16.81 -13.41
C PRO A 32 30.72 15.44 -12.68
N PRO A 33 31.74 14.60 -12.86
CA PRO A 33 31.83 13.32 -12.19
C PRO A 33 31.77 13.47 -10.68
N ARG A 34 31.06 12.56 -10.02
CA ARG A 34 30.89 12.55 -8.56
C ARG A 34 31.32 11.19 -8.00
N VAL A 35 31.98 11.20 -6.85
CA VAL A 35 32.28 9.98 -6.08
C VAL A 35 31.67 10.11 -4.71
N PHE A 36 30.93 9.09 -4.29
CA PHE A 36 30.31 9.04 -2.97
C PHE A 36 30.33 7.61 -2.41
N THR A 37 30.23 7.53 -1.11
CA THR A 37 30.14 6.26 -0.39
C THR A 37 28.80 6.17 0.31
N SER A 38 28.14 5.03 0.18
CA SER A 38 26.87 4.73 0.84
C SER A 38 27.02 3.48 1.70
N THR A 39 26.73 3.61 3.00
CA THR A 39 26.64 2.49 3.93
C THR A 39 25.17 2.12 4.09
N TYR A 40 24.83 0.86 3.84
CA TYR A 40 23.47 0.35 3.86
C TYR A 40 23.17 -0.41 5.14
N PHE A 41 21.95 -0.28 5.63
CA PHE A 41 21.48 -0.89 6.86
C PHE A 41 20.16 -1.62 6.62
N ASP A 42 20.00 -2.77 7.27
CA ASP A 42 18.77 -3.57 7.23
C ASP A 42 18.64 -4.38 8.54
N SER A 43 17.60 -5.17 8.69
CA SER A 43 17.54 -6.23 9.70
C SER A 43 18.44 -7.41 9.28
N GLU A 44 18.79 -8.29 10.22
CA GLU A 44 19.56 -9.52 9.92
C GLU A 44 18.93 -10.37 8.81
N HIS A 45 17.61 -10.35 8.70
CA HIS A 45 16.84 -11.11 7.70
C HIS A 45 16.50 -10.29 6.44
N HIS A 46 17.15 -9.14 6.24
CA HIS A 46 16.94 -8.28 5.06
C HIS A 46 15.47 -7.86 4.82
N ARG A 47 14.68 -7.63 5.89
CA ARG A 47 13.25 -7.32 5.78
C ARG A 47 12.95 -6.05 4.98
N LEU A 48 13.83 -5.02 5.05
CA LEU A 48 13.67 -3.82 4.22
C LEU A 48 13.82 -4.17 2.75
N GLY A 49 14.94 -4.80 2.41
CA GLY A 49 15.28 -5.14 1.05
C GLY A 49 14.28 -6.09 0.41
N GLN A 50 13.76 -7.06 1.15
CA GLN A 50 12.72 -7.98 0.69
C GLN A 50 11.48 -7.25 0.14
N LEU A 51 11.18 -6.06 0.65
CA LEU A 51 10.06 -5.21 0.21
C LEU A 51 10.51 -4.01 -0.63
N GLY A 52 11.76 -3.99 -1.08
CA GLY A 52 12.30 -2.93 -1.92
C GLY A 52 12.66 -1.64 -1.21
N LEU A 53 12.58 -1.61 0.13
CA LEU A 53 13.03 -0.46 0.90
C LEU A 53 14.56 -0.48 1.03
N THR A 54 15.16 0.70 1.09
CA THR A 54 16.59 0.83 1.43
C THR A 54 16.83 1.94 2.41
N LEU A 55 17.58 1.64 3.46
CA LEU A 55 18.10 2.62 4.41
C LEU A 55 19.61 2.74 4.22
N ARG A 56 20.09 3.96 3.97
CA ARG A 56 21.52 4.20 3.80
C ARG A 56 21.96 5.52 4.41
N LYS A 57 23.22 5.57 4.79
CA LYS A 57 23.96 6.81 5.03
C LYS A 57 24.89 7.07 3.85
N ARG A 58 24.64 8.15 3.12
CA ARG A 58 25.50 8.61 2.03
C ARG A 58 26.44 9.69 2.57
N VAL A 59 27.72 9.59 2.24
CA VAL A 59 28.74 10.60 2.57
C VAL A 59 29.33 11.14 1.29
N LYS A 60 29.29 12.47 1.14
CA LYS A 60 29.90 13.21 0.04
C LYS A 60 30.64 14.40 0.66
N GLN A 61 31.97 14.53 0.39
CA GLN A 61 32.80 15.65 0.87
C GLN A 61 32.58 15.99 2.35
N ALA A 62 32.66 14.97 3.21
CA ALA A 62 32.43 15.07 4.67
C ALA A 62 30.99 15.35 5.15
N HIS A 63 30.06 15.61 4.26
CA HIS A 63 28.65 15.79 4.62
C HIS A 63 27.91 14.45 4.57
N GLY A 64 27.26 14.09 5.66
CA GLY A 64 26.47 12.86 5.78
C GLY A 64 24.98 13.15 5.61
N VAL A 65 24.30 12.33 4.80
CA VAL A 65 22.85 12.35 4.64
C VAL A 65 22.31 10.94 4.84
N TRP A 66 21.33 10.80 5.73
CA TRP A 66 20.57 9.58 5.86
C TRP A 66 19.44 9.60 4.83
N GLN A 67 19.30 8.51 4.10
CA GLN A 67 18.31 8.36 3.05
C GLN A 67 17.52 7.07 3.26
N LEU A 68 16.19 7.20 3.22
CA LEU A 68 15.25 6.07 3.22
C LEU A 68 14.47 6.12 1.91
N LYS A 69 14.58 5.08 1.08
CA LYS A 69 13.78 4.93 -0.14
C LYS A 69 12.69 3.90 0.08
N ILE A 70 11.46 4.28 -0.22
CA ILE A 70 10.26 3.46 -0.07
C ILE A 70 9.61 3.30 -1.46
N PRO A 71 9.28 2.08 -1.92
CA PRO A 71 8.52 1.89 -3.15
C PRO A 71 7.17 2.61 -3.11
N SER A 72 6.79 3.28 -4.19
CA SER A 72 5.52 4.00 -4.34
C SER A 72 5.00 3.82 -5.77
N GLY A 73 4.24 2.74 -6.01
CA GLY A 73 3.86 2.33 -7.36
C GLY A 73 5.10 2.01 -8.22
N ASP A 74 5.17 2.62 -9.40
CA ASP A 74 6.33 2.51 -10.31
C ASP A 74 7.48 3.45 -9.94
N ASN A 75 7.31 4.28 -8.90
CA ASN A 75 8.24 5.30 -8.45
C ASN A 75 8.80 4.96 -7.06
N ARG A 76 9.68 5.82 -6.52
CA ARG A 76 10.22 5.71 -5.17
C ARG A 76 10.10 7.01 -4.41
N LEU A 77 9.58 6.93 -3.20
CA LEU A 77 9.61 8.02 -2.25
C LEU A 77 10.97 8.02 -1.56
N GLU A 78 11.79 9.04 -1.80
CA GLU A 78 13.04 9.27 -1.08
C GLU A 78 12.83 10.26 0.06
N LEU A 79 13.23 9.84 1.26
CA LEU A 79 13.21 10.64 2.48
C LEU A 79 14.66 10.91 2.88
N GLU A 80 15.02 12.18 3.11
CA GLU A 80 16.36 12.59 3.47
C GLU A 80 16.40 13.35 4.79
N ILE A 81 17.42 13.03 5.61
CA ILE A 81 17.75 13.76 6.82
C ILE A 81 19.24 14.06 6.81
N ALA A 82 19.60 15.35 6.73
CA ALA A 82 20.98 15.78 6.90
C ALA A 82 21.42 15.53 8.34
N SER A 83 22.47 14.73 8.53
CA SER A 83 22.96 14.39 9.87
C SER A 83 24.42 13.96 9.84
N GLY A 84 25.21 14.58 10.70
CA GLY A 84 26.59 14.14 11.02
C GLY A 84 26.62 12.86 11.87
N SER A 85 25.53 12.52 12.57
CA SER A 85 25.46 11.35 13.45
C SER A 85 25.71 10.03 12.72
N ARG A 86 26.38 9.11 13.40
CA ARG A 86 26.54 7.71 12.93
C ARG A 86 25.30 6.88 13.16
N SER A 87 24.47 7.22 14.15
CA SER A 87 23.24 6.51 14.47
C SER A 87 22.13 6.90 13.50
N ILE A 88 21.22 5.96 13.26
CA ILE A 88 20.01 6.17 12.45
C ILE A 88 19.14 7.23 13.13
N PRO A 89 18.67 8.26 12.40
CA PRO A 89 17.74 9.25 12.94
C PRO A 89 16.50 8.59 13.55
N TRP A 90 16.04 9.12 14.67
CA TRP A 90 14.90 8.57 15.41
C TRP A 90 13.62 8.54 14.55
N GLU A 91 13.48 9.48 13.62
CA GLU A 91 12.39 9.53 12.65
C GLU A 91 12.37 8.26 11.78
N PHE A 92 13.53 7.87 11.27
CA PHE A 92 13.64 6.66 10.47
C PHE A 92 13.50 5.39 11.33
N GLN A 93 13.99 5.40 12.57
CA GLN A 93 13.74 4.29 13.49
C GLN A 93 12.23 4.10 13.74
N ASN A 94 11.48 5.18 13.92
CA ASN A 94 10.03 5.14 14.08
C ASN A 94 9.30 4.66 12.82
N LEU A 95 9.71 5.15 11.64
CA LEU A 95 9.13 4.72 10.37
C LEU A 95 9.37 3.24 10.10
N LEU A 96 10.52 2.72 10.51
CA LEU A 96 10.95 1.36 10.23
C LEU A 96 10.76 0.40 11.41
N ARG A 97 10.01 0.80 12.43
CA ARG A 97 9.81 0.01 13.65
C ARG A 97 9.21 -1.38 13.38
N SER A 98 8.33 -1.50 12.39
CA SER A 98 7.74 -2.78 11.96
C SER A 98 8.76 -3.73 11.30
N PHE A 99 9.87 -3.22 10.79
CA PHE A 99 10.95 -3.99 10.16
C PHE A 99 12.02 -4.40 11.15
N PHE A 100 12.53 -3.45 11.93
CA PHE A 100 13.54 -3.74 12.94
C PHE A 100 12.94 -4.38 14.20
N ARG A 101 11.68 -4.01 14.51
CA ARG A 101 10.97 -4.50 15.71
C ARG A 101 11.74 -4.15 16.97
N LYS A 102 12.28 -5.17 17.69
CA LYS A 102 13.12 -4.99 18.88
C LYS A 102 14.61 -5.21 18.59
N GLN A 103 14.96 -5.46 17.31
CA GLN A 103 16.35 -5.68 16.90
C GLN A 103 16.98 -4.37 16.43
N GLU A 104 18.29 -4.27 16.56
CA GLU A 104 19.05 -3.18 15.97
C GLU A 104 19.21 -3.40 14.45
N ALA A 105 19.33 -2.30 13.72
CA ALA A 105 19.67 -2.34 12.32
C ALA A 105 21.15 -2.72 12.17
N VAL A 106 21.44 -3.69 11.31
CA VAL A 106 22.80 -4.12 11.01
C VAL A 106 23.29 -3.50 9.72
N GLN A 107 24.59 -3.22 9.64
CA GLN A 107 25.22 -2.79 8.41
C GLN A 107 25.35 -4.01 7.47
N ILE A 108 24.63 -3.97 6.34
CA ILE A 108 24.62 -5.06 5.35
C ILE A 108 25.67 -4.89 4.25
N GLY A 109 26.14 -3.67 4.01
CA GLY A 109 27.19 -3.43 3.01
C GLY A 109 27.56 -1.96 2.85
N LYS A 110 28.69 -1.75 2.19
CA LYS A 110 29.23 -0.42 1.88
C LYS A 110 29.56 -0.34 0.39
N LEU A 111 28.91 0.58 -0.31
CA LEU A 111 29.12 0.80 -1.74
C LEU A 111 29.88 2.10 -1.97
N ARG A 112 30.89 2.05 -2.85
CA ARG A 112 31.53 3.23 -3.43
C ARG A 112 31.02 3.36 -4.86
N THR A 113 30.42 4.51 -5.18
CA THR A 113 29.86 4.78 -6.51
C THR A 113 30.60 5.94 -7.15
N ARG A 114 31.08 5.72 -8.39
CA ARG A 114 31.54 6.78 -9.27
C ARG A 114 30.45 7.03 -10.30
N ARG A 115 29.86 8.22 -10.28
CA ARG A 115 28.78 8.66 -11.16
C ARG A 115 29.29 9.65 -12.18
N LYS A 116 29.02 9.42 -13.44
CA LYS A 116 29.15 10.38 -14.56
C LYS A 116 27.85 10.42 -15.31
N GLY A 117 27.54 11.49 -16.03
CA GLY A 117 26.27 11.56 -16.75
C GLY A 117 26.08 12.81 -17.58
N VAL A 118 24.86 12.94 -18.09
CA VAL A 118 24.43 14.07 -18.89
C VAL A 118 23.05 14.56 -18.44
N ARG A 119 22.81 15.85 -18.60
CA ARG A 119 21.49 16.47 -18.43
C ARG A 119 20.81 16.58 -19.79
N ILE A 120 19.57 16.14 -19.82
CA ILE A 120 18.70 16.28 -20.98
C ILE A 120 17.85 17.53 -20.79
N ARG A 121 17.94 18.45 -21.74
CA ARG A 121 17.11 19.65 -21.75
C ARG A 121 16.09 19.59 -22.89
N LYS A 122 14.94 20.18 -22.63
CA LYS A 122 13.91 20.45 -23.63
C LYS A 122 13.35 21.85 -23.35
N ASP A 123 13.28 22.69 -24.38
CA ASP A 123 12.77 24.06 -24.26
C ASP A 123 13.44 24.88 -23.13
N GLY A 124 14.77 24.68 -22.95
CA GLY A 124 15.58 25.34 -21.93
C GLY A 124 15.48 24.72 -20.51
N GLN A 125 14.52 23.84 -20.25
CA GLN A 125 14.33 23.20 -18.96
C GLN A 125 15.02 21.83 -18.90
N VAL A 126 15.58 21.49 -17.74
CA VAL A 126 16.09 20.13 -17.48
C VAL A 126 14.90 19.20 -17.29
N ILE A 127 14.77 18.19 -18.15
CA ILE A 127 13.69 17.19 -18.07
C ILE A 127 14.15 15.88 -17.46
N ALA A 128 15.44 15.55 -17.57
CA ALA A 128 16.00 14.33 -16.99
C ALA A 128 17.52 14.44 -16.77
N GLU A 129 18.05 13.65 -15.83
CA GLU A 129 19.47 13.30 -15.75
C GLU A 129 19.66 11.84 -16.14
N VAL A 130 20.62 11.58 -17.05
CA VAL A 130 21.03 10.23 -17.42
C VAL A 130 22.40 9.99 -16.83
N VAL A 131 22.50 9.05 -15.91
CA VAL A 131 23.74 8.81 -15.15
C VAL A 131 24.22 7.37 -15.28
N GLN A 132 25.51 7.22 -15.48
CA GLN A 132 26.22 5.94 -15.45
C GLN A 132 26.92 5.82 -14.09
N ASP A 133 26.54 4.80 -13.35
CA ASP A 133 27.13 4.47 -12.06
C ASP A 133 28.06 3.27 -12.18
N SER A 134 29.34 3.47 -11.80
CA SER A 134 30.28 2.38 -11.53
C SER A 134 30.26 2.13 -10.03
N VAL A 135 29.70 1.00 -9.64
CA VAL A 135 29.43 0.62 -8.24
C VAL A 135 30.40 -0.45 -7.80
N ALA A 136 31.03 -0.26 -6.65
CA ALA A 136 31.94 -1.23 -6.02
C ALA A 136 31.49 -1.55 -4.59
N LEU A 137 31.30 -2.82 -4.28
CA LEU A 137 31.07 -3.32 -2.92
C LEU A 137 32.40 -3.40 -2.19
N ILE A 138 32.49 -2.74 -1.05
CA ILE A 138 33.71 -2.69 -0.22
C ILE A 138 33.50 -3.54 1.04
N ARG A 139 34.39 -4.50 1.26
CA ARG A 139 34.54 -5.27 2.49
C ARG A 139 36.01 -5.24 2.91
N ASP A 140 36.30 -4.91 4.15
CA ASP A 140 37.67 -4.85 4.71
C ASP A 140 38.63 -4.04 3.85
N LYS A 141 38.18 -2.86 3.38
CA LYS A 141 38.91 -1.94 2.49
C LYS A 141 39.24 -2.50 1.09
N ARG A 142 38.72 -3.68 0.74
CA ARG A 142 38.93 -4.31 -0.59
C ARG A 142 37.62 -4.29 -1.38
N ILE A 143 37.74 -4.20 -2.70
CA ILE A 143 36.60 -4.36 -3.61
C ILE A 143 36.36 -5.86 -3.79
N VAL A 144 35.16 -6.32 -3.41
CA VAL A 144 34.78 -7.74 -3.51
C VAL A 144 33.82 -8.02 -4.67
N HIS A 145 33.10 -7.00 -5.14
CA HIS A 145 32.23 -7.09 -6.31
C HIS A 145 32.10 -5.71 -6.95
N SER A 146 31.91 -5.67 -8.26
CA SER A 146 31.62 -4.41 -8.96
C SER A 146 30.72 -4.63 -10.16
N PHE A 147 29.93 -3.61 -10.48
CA PHE A 147 29.05 -3.60 -11.65
C PHE A 147 28.86 -2.17 -12.14
N GLN A 148 28.27 -2.05 -13.34
CA GLN A 148 27.88 -0.77 -13.92
C GLN A 148 26.41 -0.81 -14.31
N GLU A 149 25.75 0.34 -14.18
CA GLU A 149 24.37 0.53 -14.63
C GLU A 149 24.15 1.96 -15.09
N VAL A 150 23.14 2.17 -15.91
CA VAL A 150 22.63 3.51 -16.25
C VAL A 150 21.29 3.71 -15.56
N GLU A 151 21.11 4.89 -14.98
CA GLU A 151 19.83 5.38 -14.44
C GLU A 151 19.40 6.59 -15.22
N VAL A 152 18.11 6.68 -15.54
CA VAL A 152 17.45 7.85 -16.10
C VAL A 152 16.52 8.38 -15.04
N GLU A 153 16.85 9.53 -14.45
CA GLU A 153 16.11 10.18 -13.37
C GLU A 153 15.34 11.38 -13.95
N LEU A 154 14.01 11.38 -13.83
CA LEU A 154 13.16 12.51 -14.23
C LEU A 154 13.40 13.72 -13.32
N GLN A 155 13.51 14.92 -13.95
CA GLN A 155 13.72 16.21 -13.26
C GLN A 155 12.65 17.23 -13.69
N GLY A 156 11.36 16.84 -13.55
CA GLY A 156 10.23 17.68 -13.98
C GLY A 156 9.72 17.38 -15.40
N GLY A 157 10.31 16.41 -16.10
CA GLY A 157 9.77 15.88 -17.36
C GLY A 157 8.65 14.86 -17.13
N THR A 158 8.10 14.32 -18.21
CA THR A 158 7.13 13.22 -18.20
C THR A 158 7.75 11.93 -18.75
N ASP A 159 7.22 10.77 -18.36
CA ASP A 159 7.70 9.46 -18.86
C ASP A 159 7.66 9.39 -20.41
N THR A 160 6.67 10.01 -21.04
CA THR A 160 6.57 10.10 -22.51
C THR A 160 7.70 10.91 -23.15
N GLN A 161 8.23 11.92 -22.46
CA GLN A 161 9.37 12.74 -22.94
C GLN A 161 10.69 11.96 -22.87
N LEU A 162 10.76 10.87 -22.07
CA LEU A 162 11.93 10.00 -22.00
C LEU A 162 12.02 8.97 -23.15
N ASN A 163 10.96 8.77 -23.94
CA ASN A 163 10.97 7.79 -25.02
C ASN A 163 12.14 7.96 -26.01
N PRO A 164 12.56 9.17 -26.43
CA PRO A 164 13.74 9.35 -27.27
C PRO A 164 15.02 8.90 -26.56
N VAL A 165 15.21 9.29 -25.29
CA VAL A 165 16.36 8.90 -24.46
C VAL A 165 16.45 7.39 -24.31
N ARG A 166 15.31 6.75 -24.02
CA ARG A 166 15.18 5.30 -23.93
C ARG A 166 15.60 4.61 -25.22
N LYS A 167 15.11 5.09 -26.38
CA LYS A 167 15.49 4.54 -27.68
C LYS A 167 16.99 4.67 -27.93
N ILE A 168 17.60 5.81 -27.65
CA ILE A 168 19.05 6.03 -27.79
C ILE A 168 19.83 5.02 -26.95
N LEU A 169 19.47 4.82 -25.67
CA LEU A 169 20.12 3.86 -24.79
C LEU A 169 19.99 2.43 -25.29
N LEU A 170 18.80 2.02 -25.76
CA LEU A 170 18.56 0.69 -26.31
C LEU A 170 19.38 0.45 -27.59
N HIS A 171 19.47 1.43 -28.48
CA HIS A 171 20.33 1.33 -29.68
C HIS A 171 21.81 1.27 -29.34
N ALA A 172 22.24 1.87 -28.22
CA ALA A 172 23.61 1.77 -27.72
C ALA A 172 23.88 0.44 -26.96
N GLY A 173 22.97 -0.51 -27.00
CA GLY A 173 23.10 -1.83 -26.39
C GLY A 173 22.75 -1.92 -24.89
N ALA A 174 22.09 -0.88 -24.34
CA ALA A 174 21.57 -0.97 -22.99
C ALA A 174 20.26 -1.78 -22.97
N GLU A 175 20.00 -2.49 -21.88
CA GLU A 175 18.78 -3.26 -21.65
C GLU A 175 18.04 -2.70 -20.44
N GLU A 176 16.77 -2.38 -20.61
CA GLU A 176 15.92 -1.93 -19.47
C GLU A 176 15.72 -3.08 -18.49
N LYS A 177 15.87 -2.80 -17.20
CA LYS A 177 15.75 -3.79 -16.14
C LYS A 177 14.82 -3.30 -15.02
N PRO A 178 14.28 -4.20 -14.20
CA PRO A 178 13.51 -3.84 -13.01
C PRO A 178 14.32 -2.96 -12.04
N LEU A 179 13.62 -2.12 -11.28
CA LEU A 179 14.20 -1.23 -10.28
C LEU A 179 14.73 -2.02 -9.06
N GLN A 180 15.86 -2.70 -9.21
CA GLN A 180 16.53 -3.37 -8.11
C GLN A 180 17.44 -2.39 -7.34
N PRO A 181 17.41 -2.37 -5.99
CA PRO A 181 18.34 -1.58 -5.21
C PRO A 181 19.81 -2.01 -5.46
N LYS A 182 20.71 -1.03 -5.61
CA LYS A 182 22.16 -1.28 -5.86
C LYS A 182 22.80 -2.25 -4.87
N ILE A 183 22.42 -2.16 -3.59
CA ILE A 183 22.97 -3.03 -2.55
C ILE A 183 22.57 -4.50 -2.75
N PHE A 184 21.33 -4.77 -3.19
CA PHE A 184 20.87 -6.14 -3.46
C PHE A 184 21.57 -6.73 -4.69
N GLN A 185 21.76 -5.91 -5.73
CA GLN A 185 22.56 -6.32 -6.89
C GLN A 185 24.02 -6.59 -6.49
N ALA A 186 24.64 -5.72 -5.67
CA ALA A 186 26.02 -5.89 -5.21
C ALA A 186 26.21 -7.12 -4.33
N LEU A 187 25.24 -7.44 -3.48
CA LEU A 187 25.26 -8.62 -2.61
C LEU A 187 24.74 -9.89 -3.30
N GLN A 188 24.28 -9.79 -4.56
CA GLN A 188 23.68 -10.88 -5.34
C GLN A 188 22.49 -11.54 -4.61
N LEU A 189 21.70 -10.73 -3.88
CA LEU A 189 20.52 -11.21 -3.17
C LEU A 189 19.31 -11.28 -4.09
N PRO A 190 18.40 -12.25 -3.88
CA PRO A 190 17.17 -12.34 -4.65
C PRO A 190 16.32 -11.09 -4.44
N TYR A 191 15.74 -10.56 -5.54
CA TYR A 191 14.88 -9.39 -5.53
C TYR A 191 13.99 -9.34 -6.78
N PRO A 192 12.73 -8.95 -6.69
CA PRO A 192 11.96 -8.79 -5.47
C PRO A 192 11.59 -10.13 -4.86
N LEU A 193 11.26 -10.16 -3.57
CA LEU A 193 10.53 -11.29 -3.00
C LEU A 193 9.10 -11.24 -3.53
N THR A 194 8.89 -11.95 -4.62
CA THR A 194 7.54 -12.22 -5.13
C THR A 194 7.03 -13.49 -4.48
N VAL A 195 5.81 -13.42 -3.97
CA VAL A 195 5.08 -14.64 -3.64
C VAL A 195 4.63 -15.23 -4.97
N GLU A 196 5.35 -16.25 -5.42
CA GLU A 196 4.90 -17.03 -6.57
C GLU A 196 3.66 -17.83 -6.14
N PHE A 197 2.59 -17.66 -6.90
CA PHE A 197 1.37 -18.40 -6.64
C PHE A 197 1.45 -19.77 -7.32
N SER A 198 1.23 -20.81 -6.52
CA SER A 198 1.16 -22.17 -7.00
C SER A 198 0.07 -22.33 -8.06
N ASP A 199 0.26 -23.30 -8.94
CA ASP A 199 -0.75 -23.66 -9.94
C ASP A 199 -1.97 -24.34 -9.31
N SER A 200 -2.96 -24.69 -10.14
CA SER A 200 -4.21 -25.34 -9.69
C SER A 200 -4.03 -26.74 -9.08
N SER A 201 -2.87 -27.38 -9.28
CA SER A 201 -2.58 -28.72 -8.77
C SER A 201 -2.01 -28.70 -7.34
N ALA A 202 -1.57 -27.54 -6.86
CA ALA A 202 -1.00 -27.40 -5.52
C ALA A 202 -2.04 -27.66 -4.41
N PRO A 203 -1.60 -28.17 -3.24
CA PRO A 203 -2.51 -28.45 -2.14
C PRO A 203 -3.16 -27.15 -1.60
N PRO A 204 -4.38 -27.21 -1.06
CA PRO A 204 -5.10 -26.08 -0.49
C PRO A 204 -4.27 -25.27 0.52
N THR A 205 -3.41 -25.93 1.28
CA THR A 205 -2.53 -25.33 2.28
C THR A 205 -1.48 -24.40 1.66
N ALA A 206 -0.97 -24.70 0.46
CA ALA A 206 -0.07 -23.84 -0.28
C ALA A 206 -0.78 -22.55 -0.70
N HIS A 207 -1.94 -22.65 -1.32
CA HIS A 207 -2.74 -21.48 -1.71
C HIS A 207 -3.11 -20.58 -0.53
N ILE A 208 -3.48 -21.17 0.60
CA ILE A 208 -3.79 -20.41 1.83
C ILE A 208 -2.56 -19.66 2.32
N ARG A 209 -1.40 -20.34 2.41
CA ARG A 209 -0.15 -19.73 2.86
C ARG A 209 0.27 -18.57 1.96
N GLU A 210 0.28 -18.76 0.67
CA GLU A 210 0.67 -17.76 -0.33
C GLU A 210 -0.22 -16.51 -0.27
N ARG A 211 -1.54 -16.69 -0.17
CA ARG A 211 -2.47 -15.58 -0.05
C ARG A 211 -2.29 -14.81 1.25
N LEU A 212 -2.07 -15.49 2.37
CA LEU A 212 -1.79 -14.85 3.66
C LEU A 212 -0.44 -14.12 3.63
N HIS A 213 0.60 -14.75 3.07
CA HIS A 213 1.92 -14.15 2.92
C HIS A 213 1.87 -12.88 2.05
N SER A 214 1.22 -12.96 0.88
CA SER A 214 1.05 -11.78 0.02
C SER A 214 0.38 -10.61 0.74
N GLN A 215 -0.67 -10.85 1.53
CA GLN A 215 -1.33 -9.77 2.27
C GLN A 215 -0.48 -9.26 3.44
N TYR A 216 0.31 -10.11 4.08
CA TYR A 216 1.25 -9.71 5.12
C TYR A 216 2.34 -8.79 4.57
N LEU A 217 2.93 -9.13 3.42
CA LEU A 217 3.90 -8.26 2.74
C LEU A 217 3.29 -6.91 2.35
N GLN A 218 2.05 -6.91 1.84
CA GLN A 218 1.32 -5.67 1.55
C GLN A 218 1.07 -4.82 2.80
N MET A 219 0.77 -5.44 3.94
CA MET A 219 0.61 -4.72 5.20
C MET A 219 1.93 -4.06 5.63
N LEU A 220 3.06 -4.80 5.60
CA LEU A 220 4.37 -4.28 5.96
C LEU A 220 4.86 -3.19 5.00
N GLN A 221 4.69 -3.38 3.69
CA GLN A 221 5.11 -2.41 2.67
C GLN A 221 4.46 -1.04 2.86
N ASN A 222 3.21 -1.03 3.34
CA ASN A 222 2.45 0.20 3.54
C ASN A 222 2.56 0.77 4.97
N ASP A 223 3.22 0.09 5.91
CA ASP A 223 3.40 0.57 7.29
C ASP A 223 4.18 1.90 7.37
N PRO A 224 5.35 2.08 6.69
CA PRO A 224 6.08 3.34 6.77
C PRO A 224 5.30 4.54 6.21
N GLY A 225 4.61 4.36 5.08
CA GLY A 225 3.77 5.40 4.49
C GLY A 225 2.58 5.75 5.39
N THR A 226 1.97 4.75 6.05
CA THR A 226 0.91 4.95 7.04
C THR A 226 1.41 5.75 8.24
N ARG A 227 2.61 5.47 8.76
CA ARG A 227 3.22 6.24 9.85
C ARG A 227 3.56 7.66 9.41
N LEU A 228 4.10 7.83 8.22
CA LEU A 228 4.41 9.14 7.64
C LEU A 228 3.14 9.98 7.45
N GLY A 229 2.07 9.38 6.95
CA GLY A 229 0.71 9.95 6.87
C GLY A 229 0.56 11.15 5.97
N ARG A 230 1.42 11.31 4.98
CA ARG A 230 1.31 12.35 3.95
C ARG A 230 0.36 11.96 2.83
N ASP A 231 0.24 10.67 2.60
CA ASP A 231 -0.64 10.08 1.61
C ASP A 231 -1.63 9.13 2.29
N SER A 232 -2.91 9.22 1.92
CA SER A 232 -3.97 8.36 2.44
C SER A 232 -3.95 6.96 1.83
N GLU A 233 -3.24 6.77 0.71
CA GLU A 233 -3.24 5.50 -0.03
C GLU A 233 -2.45 4.41 0.71
N ALA A 234 -1.31 4.74 1.35
CA ALA A 234 -0.58 3.77 2.16
C ALA A 234 -1.45 3.22 3.30
N LEU A 235 -2.17 4.09 4.01
CA LEU A 235 -3.13 3.69 5.04
C LEU A 235 -4.28 2.87 4.45
N HIS A 236 -4.79 3.25 3.29
CA HIS A 236 -5.83 2.49 2.58
C HIS A 236 -5.36 1.07 2.27
N HIS A 237 -4.19 0.92 1.65
CA HIS A 237 -3.63 -0.38 1.28
C HIS A 237 -3.34 -1.25 2.51
N MET A 238 -2.77 -0.68 3.58
CA MET A 238 -2.53 -1.39 4.84
C MET A 238 -3.84 -1.88 5.47
N ARG A 239 -4.90 -1.04 5.47
CA ARG A 239 -6.25 -1.42 5.94
C ARG A 239 -6.86 -2.53 5.08
N VAL A 240 -6.71 -2.46 3.75
CA VAL A 240 -7.18 -3.50 2.84
C VAL A 240 -6.48 -4.82 3.11
N ALA A 241 -5.15 -4.83 3.24
CA ALA A 241 -4.36 -6.02 3.51
C ALA A 241 -4.75 -6.67 4.85
N THR A 242 -4.83 -5.89 5.93
CA THR A 242 -5.25 -6.35 7.27
C THR A 242 -6.66 -6.96 7.23
N ARG A 243 -7.58 -6.32 6.54
CA ARG A 243 -8.96 -6.81 6.38
C ARG A 243 -9.03 -8.10 5.57
N ARG A 244 -8.20 -8.21 4.50
CA ARG A 244 -8.12 -9.41 3.66
C ARG A 244 -7.55 -10.59 4.44
N MET A 245 -6.44 -10.42 5.17
CA MET A 245 -5.90 -11.48 6.03
C MET A 245 -6.96 -12.01 7.00
N ARG A 246 -7.65 -11.12 7.71
CA ARG A 246 -8.72 -11.48 8.64
C ARG A 246 -9.86 -12.25 7.97
N ALA A 247 -10.21 -11.86 6.75
CA ALA A 247 -11.28 -12.51 5.99
C ALA A 247 -10.85 -13.87 5.43
N ILE A 248 -9.60 -14.01 4.96
CA ILE A 248 -9.02 -15.27 4.52
C ILE A 248 -9.00 -16.27 5.67
N ILE A 249 -8.41 -15.90 6.81
CA ILE A 249 -8.33 -16.75 8.02
C ILE A 249 -9.73 -17.23 8.43
N ARG A 250 -10.72 -16.34 8.38
CA ARG A 250 -12.10 -16.70 8.66
C ARG A 250 -12.70 -17.68 7.64
N ALA A 251 -12.41 -17.49 6.35
CA ALA A 251 -12.94 -18.34 5.29
C ALA A 251 -12.38 -19.76 5.38
N VAL A 252 -11.11 -19.90 5.79
CA VAL A 252 -10.40 -21.17 5.87
C VAL A 252 -10.23 -21.67 7.31
N SER A 253 -11.06 -21.20 8.24
CA SER A 253 -10.95 -21.58 9.66
C SER A 253 -11.03 -23.08 9.91
N SER A 254 -11.69 -23.85 9.03
CA SER A 254 -11.73 -25.32 9.11
C SER A 254 -10.39 -26.00 8.75
N PHE A 255 -9.45 -25.29 8.13
CA PHE A 255 -8.11 -25.77 7.82
C PHE A 255 -7.06 -25.43 8.88
N LEU A 256 -7.39 -24.55 9.81
CA LEU A 256 -6.44 -23.95 10.75
C LEU A 256 -6.84 -24.28 12.21
N ALA A 257 -5.85 -24.41 13.08
CA ALA A 257 -6.09 -24.58 14.50
C ALA A 257 -6.98 -23.45 15.06
N PRO A 258 -8.07 -23.77 15.81
CA PRO A 258 -9.04 -22.79 16.28
C PRO A 258 -8.45 -21.70 17.15
N GLU A 259 -7.54 -22.05 18.07
CA GLU A 259 -6.89 -21.14 19.02
C GLU A 259 -6.05 -20.09 18.27
N TRP A 260 -5.21 -20.52 17.34
CA TRP A 260 -4.43 -19.63 16.49
C TRP A 260 -5.33 -18.72 15.65
N THR A 261 -6.36 -19.31 15.06
CA THR A 261 -7.33 -18.60 14.23
C THR A 261 -8.00 -17.47 15.00
N GLU A 262 -8.46 -17.71 16.21
CA GLU A 262 -9.16 -16.71 17.01
C GLU A 262 -8.19 -15.64 17.50
N GLN A 263 -7.01 -16.01 18.01
CA GLN A 263 -5.99 -15.07 18.47
C GLN A 263 -5.57 -14.10 17.35
N VAL A 264 -5.19 -14.62 16.19
CA VAL A 264 -4.73 -13.78 15.07
C VAL A 264 -5.87 -12.91 14.53
N ARG A 265 -7.11 -13.41 14.49
CA ARG A 265 -8.27 -12.63 14.05
C ARG A 265 -8.61 -11.49 15.00
N GLN A 266 -8.44 -11.67 16.29
CA GLN A 266 -8.62 -10.63 17.31
C GLN A 266 -7.58 -9.53 17.13
N GLU A 267 -6.30 -9.89 17.01
CA GLU A 267 -5.21 -8.93 16.83
C GLU A 267 -5.30 -8.15 15.51
N LEU A 268 -5.57 -8.84 14.39
CA LEU A 268 -5.85 -8.18 13.11
C LEU A 268 -7.13 -7.33 13.15
N GLY A 269 -8.10 -7.71 14.01
CA GLY A 269 -9.31 -6.91 14.26
C GLY A 269 -9.00 -5.61 14.96
N TRP A 270 -8.14 -5.65 15.96
CA TRP A 270 -7.68 -4.48 16.69
C TRP A 270 -6.92 -3.50 15.79
N VAL A 271 -5.90 -3.97 15.05
CA VAL A 271 -5.18 -3.13 14.07
C VAL A 271 -6.15 -2.57 13.02
N GLY A 272 -7.04 -3.42 12.50
CA GLY A 272 -8.03 -3.03 11.50
C GLY A 272 -9.02 -1.96 11.99
N SER A 273 -9.33 -1.89 13.30
CA SER A 273 -10.16 -0.83 13.88
C SER A 273 -9.42 0.51 13.94
N LEU A 274 -8.14 0.51 14.36
CA LEU A 274 -7.30 1.71 14.37
C LEU A 274 -7.13 2.32 12.97
N LEU A 275 -6.79 1.48 11.98
CA LEU A 275 -6.69 1.89 10.58
C LEU A 275 -8.04 2.35 10.01
N GLY A 276 -9.11 1.68 10.43
CA GLY A 276 -10.47 1.98 10.00
C GLY A 276 -10.92 3.36 10.41
N GLU A 277 -10.70 3.73 11.67
CA GLU A 277 -11.13 5.01 12.21
C GLU A 277 -10.51 6.20 11.46
N VAL A 278 -9.20 6.13 11.17
CA VAL A 278 -8.51 7.18 10.39
C VAL A 278 -9.02 7.23 8.95
N ARG A 279 -9.14 6.05 8.28
CA ARG A 279 -9.59 6.00 6.88
C ARG A 279 -11.02 6.50 6.72
N ASP A 280 -11.88 6.21 7.66
CA ASP A 280 -13.28 6.67 7.61
C ASP A 280 -13.37 8.20 7.70
N TRP A 281 -12.43 8.86 8.42
CA TRP A 281 -12.29 10.31 8.39
C TRP A 281 -11.65 10.82 7.09
N ASP A 282 -10.64 10.15 6.54
CA ASP A 282 -10.01 10.52 5.27
C ASP A 282 -11.04 10.55 4.13
N VAL A 283 -11.85 9.49 4.01
CA VAL A 283 -12.90 9.38 2.98
C VAL A 283 -13.96 10.48 3.14
N LEU A 284 -14.37 10.76 4.37
CA LEU A 284 -15.35 11.78 4.67
C LEU A 284 -14.86 13.19 4.32
N LEU A 285 -13.64 13.52 4.77
CA LEU A 285 -13.02 14.82 4.50
C LEU A 285 -12.77 15.03 3.00
N GLU A 286 -12.32 13.99 2.29
CA GLU A 286 -12.13 14.04 0.84
C GLU A 286 -13.44 14.33 0.11
N SER A 287 -14.50 13.56 0.44
CA SER A 287 -15.84 13.77 -0.14
C SER A 287 -16.38 15.17 0.13
N PHE A 288 -16.13 15.72 1.32
CA PHE A 288 -16.62 17.04 1.67
C PHE A 288 -15.85 18.14 0.97
N ARG A 289 -14.53 18.04 0.88
CA ARG A 289 -13.69 19.02 0.16
C ARG A 289 -14.07 19.13 -1.31
N GLN A 290 -14.47 18.05 -1.96
CA GLN A 290 -14.91 18.07 -3.35
C GLN A 290 -16.19 18.91 -3.54
N ASN A 291 -17.05 19.00 -2.52
CA ASN A 291 -18.30 19.77 -2.56
C ASN A 291 -18.16 21.21 -2.03
N PHE A 292 -16.96 21.64 -1.62
CA PHE A 292 -16.75 22.95 -0.98
C PHE A 292 -17.13 24.14 -1.86
N HIS A 293 -16.83 24.04 -3.16
CA HIS A 293 -17.06 25.12 -4.12
C HIS A 293 -18.54 25.32 -4.50
N ASP A 294 -19.41 24.37 -4.12
CA ASP A 294 -20.86 24.46 -4.39
C ASP A 294 -21.59 25.39 -3.41
N PHE A 295 -20.92 25.89 -2.39
CA PHE A 295 -21.48 26.73 -1.35
C PHE A 295 -21.17 28.21 -1.57
N SER A 296 -22.11 29.10 -1.19
CA SER A 296 -21.90 30.55 -1.17
C SER A 296 -20.82 30.94 -0.14
N SER A 297 -20.23 32.14 -0.26
CA SER A 297 -19.15 32.60 0.63
C SER A 297 -19.54 32.61 2.11
N SER A 298 -20.80 32.84 2.44
CA SER A 298 -21.31 32.78 3.82
C SER A 298 -21.43 31.37 4.34
N GLU A 299 -21.87 30.44 3.48
CA GLU A 299 -21.99 29.01 3.79
C GLU A 299 -20.62 28.35 3.92
N GLN A 300 -19.65 28.75 3.09
CA GLN A 300 -18.26 28.25 3.16
C GLN A 300 -17.62 28.47 4.53
N ARG A 301 -17.91 29.58 5.21
CA ARG A 301 -17.41 29.81 6.59
C ARG A 301 -17.95 28.77 7.58
N SER A 302 -19.27 28.48 7.50
CA SER A 302 -19.88 27.44 8.33
C SER A 302 -19.36 26.05 7.97
N PHE A 303 -19.17 25.79 6.69
CA PHE A 303 -18.59 24.55 6.19
C PHE A 303 -17.14 24.33 6.65
N GLN A 304 -16.31 25.37 6.64
CA GLN A 304 -14.94 25.31 7.17
C GLN A 304 -14.92 24.95 8.65
N THR A 305 -15.88 25.43 9.44
CA THR A 305 -16.01 25.06 10.86
C THR A 305 -16.28 23.56 11.03
N ILE A 306 -17.12 22.99 10.17
CA ILE A 306 -17.40 21.55 10.15
C ILE A 306 -16.14 20.78 9.76
N LEU A 307 -15.46 21.17 8.67
CA LEU A 307 -14.23 20.53 8.21
C LEU A 307 -13.14 20.54 9.29
N LYS A 308 -12.93 21.68 9.94
CA LYS A 308 -11.93 21.80 11.01
C LYS A 308 -12.21 20.83 12.16
N ASN A 309 -13.47 20.73 12.61
CA ASN A 309 -13.82 19.77 13.65
C ASN A 309 -13.50 18.31 13.22
N PHE A 310 -13.81 17.96 11.98
CA PHE A 310 -13.55 16.62 11.46
C PHE A 310 -12.05 16.35 11.28
N GLU A 311 -11.26 17.35 10.92
CA GLU A 311 -9.79 17.29 10.90
C GLU A 311 -9.20 17.06 12.29
N ASP A 312 -9.77 17.72 13.32
CA ASP A 312 -9.38 17.52 14.71
C ASP A 312 -9.69 16.08 15.18
N GLN A 313 -10.89 15.56 14.85
CA GLN A 313 -11.25 14.15 15.13
C GLN A 313 -10.35 13.16 14.41
N ARG A 314 -10.02 13.42 13.14
CA ARG A 314 -9.06 12.65 12.37
C ARG A 314 -7.68 12.63 13.05
N SER A 315 -7.25 13.78 13.55
CA SER A 315 -5.95 13.93 14.23
C SER A 315 -5.88 13.10 15.52
N VAL A 316 -6.97 13.06 16.29
CA VAL A 316 -7.09 12.20 17.48
C VAL A 316 -7.05 10.73 17.08
N ALA A 317 -7.81 10.32 16.06
CA ALA A 317 -7.79 8.94 15.57
C ALA A 317 -6.39 8.54 15.07
N ARG A 318 -5.69 9.46 14.38
CA ARG A 318 -4.33 9.24 13.90
C ARG A 318 -3.33 9.07 15.06
N ALA A 319 -3.44 9.87 16.12
CA ALA A 319 -2.57 9.73 17.30
C ALA A 319 -2.72 8.32 17.92
N LYS A 320 -3.95 7.84 18.10
CA LYS A 320 -4.23 6.48 18.58
C LYS A 320 -3.66 5.39 17.66
N LEU A 321 -3.77 5.59 16.34
CA LEU A 321 -3.19 4.67 15.36
C LEU A 321 -1.67 4.60 15.51
N LEU A 322 -0.97 5.73 15.59
CA LEU A 322 0.48 5.77 15.73
C LEU A 322 0.96 5.16 17.04
N GLU A 323 0.23 5.40 18.15
CA GLU A 323 0.47 4.73 19.42
C GLU A 323 0.32 3.20 19.29
N GLY A 324 -0.77 2.73 18.68
CA GLY A 324 -1.01 1.32 18.42
C GLY A 324 0.07 0.67 17.57
N LEU A 325 0.45 1.29 16.45
CA LEU A 325 1.53 0.81 15.59
C LEU A 325 2.92 0.86 16.28
N GLY A 326 3.10 1.76 17.26
CA GLY A 326 4.29 1.85 18.11
C GLY A 326 4.34 0.83 19.24
N SER A 327 3.24 0.15 19.54
CA SER A 327 3.12 -0.73 20.72
C SER A 327 3.81 -2.08 20.53
N ASP A 328 4.21 -2.69 21.65
CA ASP A 328 4.71 -4.06 21.67
C ASP A 328 3.65 -5.09 21.21
N ARG A 329 2.37 -4.77 21.41
CA ARG A 329 1.26 -5.59 20.91
C ARG A 329 1.32 -5.77 19.40
N TYR A 330 1.53 -4.67 18.67
CA TYR A 330 1.65 -4.71 17.21
C TYR A 330 2.90 -5.46 16.76
N LEU A 331 4.04 -5.23 17.41
CA LEU A 331 5.28 -5.93 17.08
C LEU A 331 5.18 -7.43 17.36
N ASN A 332 4.52 -7.82 18.45
CA ASN A 332 4.27 -9.23 18.78
C ASN A 332 3.34 -9.89 17.76
N LEU A 333 2.28 -9.17 17.28
CA LEU A 333 1.43 -9.66 16.19
C LEU A 333 2.25 -9.95 14.94
N LEU A 334 3.14 -9.01 14.53
CA LEU A 334 3.98 -9.19 13.36
C LEU A 334 4.92 -10.39 13.50
N ASN A 335 5.57 -10.55 14.66
CA ASN A 335 6.44 -11.70 14.94
C ASN A 335 5.68 -13.02 14.93
N HIS A 336 4.54 -13.06 15.62
CA HIS A 336 3.70 -14.26 15.69
C HIS A 336 3.21 -14.68 14.29
N PHE A 337 2.76 -13.72 13.48
CA PHE A 337 2.25 -14.00 12.15
C PHE A 337 3.38 -14.43 11.18
N GLU A 338 4.52 -13.77 11.18
CA GLU A 338 5.69 -14.12 10.35
C GLU A 338 6.20 -15.53 10.67
N ASN A 339 6.36 -15.86 11.95
CA ASN A 339 6.75 -17.20 12.38
C ASN A 339 5.72 -18.27 11.96
N SER A 340 4.43 -17.93 12.05
CA SER A 340 3.36 -18.83 11.62
C SER A 340 3.37 -19.07 10.11
N LEU A 341 3.77 -18.09 9.29
CA LEU A 341 3.87 -18.28 7.83
C LEU A 341 4.91 -19.33 7.43
N ILE A 342 5.94 -19.55 8.23
CA ILE A 342 6.93 -20.62 8.04
C ILE A 342 6.21 -21.98 8.14
N GLN A 343 5.43 -22.16 9.19
CA GLN A 343 4.66 -23.37 9.44
C GLN A 343 3.27 -23.02 10.01
N LEU A 344 2.32 -22.78 9.11
CA LEU A 344 0.94 -22.52 9.50
C LEU A 344 0.37 -23.75 10.24
N PRO A 345 -0.37 -23.55 11.35
CA PRO A 345 -0.93 -24.64 12.13
C PRO A 345 -2.16 -25.24 11.43
N PHE A 346 -1.93 -25.95 10.34
CA PHE A 346 -2.98 -26.64 9.60
C PHE A 346 -3.49 -27.85 10.39
N GLN A 347 -4.80 -28.09 10.25
CA GLN A 347 -5.47 -29.27 10.78
C GLN A 347 -6.18 -30.04 9.67
N PRO A 348 -6.40 -31.36 9.83
CA PRO A 348 -7.20 -32.14 8.89
C PRO A 348 -8.60 -31.56 8.76
N THR A 349 -9.09 -31.50 7.54
CA THR A 349 -10.44 -31.03 7.23
C THR A 349 -11.02 -31.85 6.07
N PRO A 350 -12.31 -32.22 6.12
CA PRO A 350 -12.97 -32.88 4.99
C PRO A 350 -13.30 -31.93 3.83
N PHE A 351 -13.08 -30.62 4.02
CA PHE A 351 -13.47 -29.62 3.01
C PHE A 351 -12.34 -29.31 2.03
N THR A 352 -12.72 -29.11 0.76
CA THR A 352 -11.89 -28.51 -0.29
C THR A 352 -12.13 -27.02 -0.37
N LEU A 353 -11.21 -26.26 -1.00
CA LEU A 353 -11.42 -24.82 -1.23
C LEU A 353 -12.63 -24.55 -2.12
N THR A 354 -12.90 -25.43 -3.08
CA THR A 354 -14.08 -25.33 -3.97
C THR A 354 -15.38 -25.48 -3.21
N GLU A 355 -15.46 -26.45 -2.30
CA GLU A 355 -16.64 -26.64 -1.43
C GLU A 355 -16.86 -25.45 -0.49
N LEU A 356 -15.80 -24.91 0.10
CA LEU A 356 -15.90 -23.70 0.91
C LEU A 356 -16.42 -22.50 0.12
N ALA A 357 -15.93 -22.32 -1.11
CA ALA A 357 -16.37 -21.24 -1.99
C ALA A 357 -17.85 -21.40 -2.37
N LYS A 358 -18.28 -22.62 -2.76
CA LYS A 358 -19.68 -22.94 -3.05
C LYS A 358 -20.59 -22.73 -1.85
N LYS A 359 -20.19 -23.23 -0.68
CA LYS A 359 -20.94 -23.05 0.58
C LYS A 359 -21.07 -21.58 0.97
N ALA A 360 -20.02 -20.78 0.73
CA ALA A 360 -20.06 -19.34 0.99
C ALA A 360 -21.00 -18.61 0.02
N PHE A 361 -21.07 -19.04 -1.24
CA PHE A 361 -22.03 -18.50 -2.21
C PHE A 361 -23.45 -18.94 -1.91
N GLN A 362 -23.68 -20.20 -1.54
CA GLN A 362 -24.99 -20.73 -1.18
C GLN A 362 -25.62 -19.91 -0.03
N LYS A 363 -24.84 -19.54 1.00
CA LYS A 363 -25.33 -18.69 2.08
C LYS A 363 -25.84 -17.32 1.62
N ILE A 364 -25.29 -16.79 0.52
CA ILE A 364 -25.81 -15.55 -0.08
C ILE A 364 -27.16 -15.81 -0.75
N GLN A 365 -27.29 -16.94 -1.48
CA GLN A 365 -28.52 -17.32 -2.17
C GLN A 365 -29.64 -17.61 -1.18
N ASP A 366 -29.34 -18.30 -0.08
CA ASP A 366 -30.32 -18.65 0.95
C ASP A 366 -30.97 -17.38 1.55
N ILE A 367 -30.15 -16.37 1.82
CA ILE A 367 -30.67 -15.09 2.34
C ILE A 367 -31.43 -14.32 1.26
N ALA A 368 -30.97 -14.40 -0.01
CA ALA A 368 -31.70 -13.82 -1.13
C ALA A 368 -33.09 -14.42 -1.31
N ASN A 369 -33.25 -15.69 -1.06
CA ASN A 369 -34.50 -16.41 -1.21
C ASN A 369 -35.43 -16.30 0.01
N THR A 370 -34.87 -16.10 1.20
CA THR A 370 -35.66 -16.04 2.47
C THR A 370 -36.11 -14.65 2.86
N SER A 371 -35.44 -13.61 2.37
CA SER A 371 -35.78 -12.23 2.69
C SER A 371 -36.55 -11.61 1.53
N ASN A 372 -37.84 -11.32 1.71
CA ASN A 372 -38.63 -10.48 0.77
C ASN A 372 -38.03 -9.08 0.59
N SER A 373 -36.97 -8.73 1.32
CA SER A 373 -36.22 -7.46 1.21
C SER A 373 -34.73 -7.62 1.54
N LEU A 374 -33.97 -8.32 0.69
CA LEU A 374 -32.48 -8.29 0.72
C LEU A 374 -31.90 -6.87 0.81
N PHE A 375 -32.69 -5.90 0.43
CA PHE A 375 -32.33 -4.51 0.28
C PHE A 375 -33.05 -3.58 1.27
N GLY A 376 -33.66 -4.12 2.34
CA GLY A 376 -34.10 -3.28 3.46
C GLY A 376 -32.90 -2.49 4.02
N LYS A 377 -33.14 -1.26 4.46
CA LYS A 377 -32.03 -0.39 4.97
C LYS A 377 -31.22 -1.06 6.08
N SER A 378 -31.86 -1.86 6.95
CA SER A 378 -31.22 -2.68 7.99
C SER A 378 -30.44 -3.87 7.42
N GLU A 379 -30.87 -4.42 6.28
CA GLU A 379 -30.33 -5.64 5.69
C GLU A 379 -29.09 -5.39 4.83
N LEU A 380 -28.93 -4.19 4.25
CA LEU A 380 -27.78 -3.86 3.37
C LEU A 380 -26.44 -4.08 4.04
N HIS A 381 -26.31 -3.74 5.33
CA HIS A 381 -25.05 -3.96 6.06
C HIS A 381 -24.76 -5.46 6.24
N HIS A 382 -25.77 -6.28 6.49
CA HIS A 382 -25.64 -7.72 6.59
C HIS A 382 -25.24 -8.34 5.25
N THR A 383 -25.94 -7.97 4.17
CA THR A 383 -25.66 -8.36 2.79
C THR A 383 -24.24 -8.02 2.38
N ARG A 384 -23.77 -6.81 2.70
CA ARG A 384 -22.37 -6.38 2.45
C ARG A 384 -21.37 -7.29 3.14
N ARG A 385 -21.61 -7.69 4.39
CA ARG A 385 -20.71 -8.58 5.14
C ARG A 385 -20.64 -9.98 4.53
N LEU A 386 -21.79 -10.52 4.10
CA LEU A 386 -21.85 -11.84 3.48
C LEU A 386 -21.19 -11.85 2.11
N LEU A 387 -21.46 -10.85 1.29
CA LEU A 387 -20.82 -10.73 -0.02
C LEU A 387 -19.30 -10.63 0.10
N LYS A 388 -18.78 -9.88 1.09
CA LYS A 388 -17.34 -9.86 1.37
C LYS A 388 -16.79 -11.26 1.69
N ARG A 389 -17.49 -12.02 2.54
CA ARG A 389 -17.06 -13.37 2.91
C ARG A 389 -17.02 -14.31 1.71
N ALA A 390 -18.08 -14.33 0.90
CA ALA A 390 -18.14 -15.17 -0.29
C ALA A 390 -17.06 -14.76 -1.31
N ARG A 391 -16.86 -13.46 -1.52
CA ARG A 391 -15.82 -12.98 -2.42
C ARG A 391 -14.44 -13.51 -2.02
N TYR A 392 -14.08 -13.41 -0.75
CA TYR A 392 -12.76 -13.89 -0.30
C TYR A 392 -12.63 -15.41 -0.38
N ALA A 393 -13.67 -16.18 -0.10
CA ALA A 393 -13.66 -17.62 -0.28
C ALA A 393 -13.49 -18.02 -1.75
N ILE A 394 -14.18 -17.33 -2.67
CA ILE A 394 -14.07 -17.56 -4.11
C ILE A 394 -12.72 -17.07 -4.65
N GLU A 395 -12.16 -15.99 -4.12
CA GLU A 395 -10.82 -15.49 -4.46
C GLU A 395 -9.72 -16.51 -4.12
N LEU A 396 -9.86 -17.25 -3.00
CA LEU A 396 -8.96 -18.34 -2.65
C LEU A 396 -9.05 -19.53 -3.62
N ALA A 397 -10.27 -19.83 -4.09
CA ALA A 397 -10.52 -20.91 -5.03
C ALA A 397 -10.41 -20.48 -6.51
N GLU A 398 -9.98 -19.23 -6.79
CA GLU A 398 -9.87 -18.69 -8.15
C GLU A 398 -9.03 -19.57 -9.09
N PRO A 399 -7.86 -20.11 -8.69
CA PRO A 399 -7.07 -20.99 -9.55
C PRO A 399 -7.83 -22.23 -9.99
N LEU A 400 -8.76 -22.73 -9.15
CA LEU A 400 -9.54 -23.94 -9.39
C LEU A 400 -10.78 -23.69 -10.29
N PHE A 401 -11.39 -22.50 -10.19
CA PHE A 401 -12.56 -22.11 -11.00
C PHE A 401 -12.20 -21.33 -12.28
N GLY A 402 -10.99 -20.80 -12.37
CA GLY A 402 -10.48 -20.08 -13.53
C GLY A 402 -11.32 -18.87 -13.95
N LYS A 403 -11.67 -18.80 -15.24
CA LYS A 403 -12.41 -17.65 -15.82
C LYS A 403 -13.78 -17.41 -15.18
N ARG A 404 -14.42 -18.45 -14.60
CA ARG A 404 -15.73 -18.33 -13.94
C ARG A 404 -15.61 -17.52 -12.65
N ALA A 405 -14.61 -17.83 -11.80
CA ALA A 405 -14.33 -17.05 -10.61
C ALA A 405 -13.99 -15.60 -10.94
N LYS A 406 -13.13 -15.34 -11.93
CA LYS A 406 -12.77 -13.97 -12.35
C LYS A 406 -14.00 -13.12 -12.69
N ARG A 407 -14.95 -13.67 -13.47
CA ARG A 407 -16.20 -12.98 -13.84
C ARG A 407 -17.11 -12.73 -12.64
N PHE A 408 -17.17 -13.67 -11.70
CA PHE A 408 -17.92 -13.47 -10.45
C PHE A 408 -17.27 -12.38 -9.58
N LEU A 409 -15.97 -12.44 -9.37
CA LEU A 409 -15.21 -11.50 -8.55
C LEU A 409 -15.29 -10.06 -9.06
N GLN A 410 -15.24 -9.87 -10.39
CA GLN A 410 -15.45 -8.57 -11.02
C GLN A 410 -16.85 -7.99 -10.70
N GLN A 411 -17.89 -8.82 -10.81
CA GLN A 411 -19.25 -8.39 -10.50
C GLN A 411 -19.46 -8.17 -9.01
N ALA A 412 -18.87 -9.03 -8.17
CA ALA A 412 -18.90 -8.88 -6.72
C ALA A 412 -18.25 -7.57 -6.27
N LYS A 413 -17.17 -7.13 -6.96
CA LYS A 413 -16.57 -5.82 -6.73
C LYS A 413 -17.56 -4.70 -7.01
N VAL A 414 -18.24 -4.69 -8.15
CA VAL A 414 -19.23 -3.67 -8.51
C VAL A 414 -20.33 -3.55 -7.44
N VAL A 415 -20.87 -4.68 -6.99
CA VAL A 415 -21.91 -4.66 -5.94
C VAL A 415 -21.36 -4.18 -4.61
N GLN A 416 -20.13 -4.58 -4.26
CA GLN A 416 -19.48 -4.13 -3.02
C GLN A 416 -19.16 -2.64 -3.01
N ASP A 417 -18.78 -2.08 -4.16
CA ASP A 417 -18.51 -0.65 -4.31
C ASP A 417 -19.81 0.16 -4.10
N LEU A 418 -20.93 -0.28 -4.69
CA LEU A 418 -22.25 0.34 -4.46
C LEU A 418 -22.67 0.26 -2.98
N LEU A 419 -22.57 -0.93 -2.38
CA LEU A 419 -22.87 -1.11 -0.96
C LEU A 419 -21.92 -0.32 -0.05
N GLY A 420 -20.71 -0.07 -0.52
CA GLY A 420 -19.70 0.78 0.11
C GLY A 420 -20.15 2.24 0.09
N LEU A 421 -20.41 2.79 -1.09
CA LEU A 421 -20.86 4.17 -1.27
C LEU A 421 -22.12 4.48 -0.45
N HIS A 422 -23.10 3.58 -0.43
CA HIS A 422 -24.28 3.73 0.40
C HIS A 422 -23.92 3.81 1.90
N GLN A 423 -23.09 2.88 2.39
CA GLN A 423 -22.71 2.84 3.80
C GLN A 423 -21.87 4.06 4.21
N ASP A 424 -20.97 4.52 3.33
CA ASP A 424 -20.14 5.69 3.59
C ASP A 424 -21.01 6.96 3.68
N ALA A 425 -22.03 7.09 2.84
CA ALA A 425 -23.00 8.18 2.93
C ALA A 425 -23.85 8.12 4.22
N VAL A 426 -24.26 6.92 4.68
CA VAL A 426 -24.97 6.75 5.97
C VAL A 426 -24.08 7.16 7.15
N VAL A 427 -22.83 6.75 7.17
CA VAL A 427 -21.88 7.12 8.23
C VAL A 427 -21.60 8.62 8.21
N ALA A 428 -21.45 9.23 7.03
CA ALA A 428 -21.26 10.66 6.87
C ALA A 428 -22.45 11.45 7.44
N GLU A 429 -23.71 11.03 7.11
CA GLU A 429 -24.92 11.63 7.65
C GLU A 429 -24.95 11.56 9.18
N GLN A 430 -24.67 10.39 9.75
CA GLN A 430 -24.66 10.20 11.22
C GLN A 430 -23.65 11.13 11.90
N ARG A 431 -22.44 11.27 11.34
CA ARG A 431 -21.40 12.15 11.88
C ARG A 431 -21.77 13.62 11.81
N LEU A 432 -22.38 14.06 10.70
CA LEU A 432 -22.89 15.41 10.55
C LEU A 432 -23.98 15.74 11.56
N LEU A 433 -24.95 14.85 11.74
CA LEU A 433 -26.03 15.02 12.70
C LEU A 433 -25.48 15.04 14.14
N ALA A 434 -24.54 14.17 14.47
CA ALA A 434 -23.87 14.18 15.77
C ALA A 434 -23.13 15.52 16.00
N PHE A 435 -22.42 16.03 15.02
CA PHE A 435 -21.74 17.33 15.09
C PHE A 435 -22.76 18.47 15.32
N LYS A 436 -23.87 18.49 14.54
CA LYS A 436 -24.93 19.50 14.67
C LYS A 436 -25.49 19.56 16.08
N ASN A 437 -25.71 18.41 16.74
CA ASN A 437 -26.28 18.36 18.09
C ASN A 437 -25.37 19.00 19.16
N HIS A 438 -24.08 19.11 18.89
CA HIS A 438 -23.09 19.70 19.80
C HIS A 438 -22.63 21.10 19.37
N SER A 439 -23.11 21.61 18.23
CA SER A 439 -22.71 22.90 17.66
C SER A 439 -23.84 23.91 17.71
N ARG A 440 -23.50 25.16 17.99
CA ARG A 440 -24.45 26.29 18.01
C ARG A 440 -24.21 27.18 16.79
N GLY A 441 -25.29 27.67 16.17
CA GLY A 441 -25.24 28.62 15.06
C GLY A 441 -26.19 28.22 13.92
N THR A 442 -26.99 29.20 13.46
CA THR A 442 -27.97 28.98 12.37
C THR A 442 -27.31 28.61 11.05
N GLY A 443 -26.18 29.23 10.72
CA GLY A 443 -25.38 28.91 9.51
C GLY A 443 -24.86 27.48 9.49
N ILE A 444 -24.35 26.98 10.62
CA ILE A 444 -23.88 25.59 10.76
C ILE A 444 -25.06 24.62 10.59
N ALA A 445 -26.20 24.91 11.23
CA ALA A 445 -27.39 24.09 11.14
C ALA A 445 -27.93 24.02 9.71
N TYR A 446 -27.92 25.14 8.99
CA TYR A 446 -28.34 25.23 7.60
C TYR A 446 -27.43 24.42 6.66
N VAL A 447 -26.12 24.66 6.71
CA VAL A 447 -25.13 23.93 5.89
C VAL A 447 -25.16 22.43 6.17
N THR A 448 -25.27 22.05 7.45
CA THR A 448 -25.44 20.63 7.82
C THR A 448 -26.69 20.05 7.19
N GLY A 449 -27.81 20.79 7.17
CA GLY A 449 -29.07 20.36 6.53
C GLY A 449 -28.88 20.09 5.04
N LEU A 450 -28.25 21.01 4.31
CA LEU A 450 -27.97 20.86 2.88
C LEU A 450 -27.06 19.63 2.61
N MET A 451 -26.04 19.42 3.44
CA MET A 451 -25.16 18.27 3.27
C MET A 451 -25.88 16.94 3.56
N VAL A 452 -26.71 16.90 4.59
CA VAL A 452 -27.51 15.71 4.93
C VAL A 452 -28.49 15.38 3.78
N GLU A 453 -29.12 16.38 3.19
CA GLU A 453 -29.99 16.17 2.04
C GLU A 453 -29.24 15.58 0.84
N ARG A 454 -28.07 16.13 0.50
CA ARG A 454 -27.21 15.59 -0.57
C ARG A 454 -26.83 14.13 -0.31
N LEU A 455 -26.44 13.79 0.91
CA LEU A 455 -26.08 12.41 1.29
C LEU A 455 -27.29 11.47 1.18
N ARG A 456 -28.49 11.89 1.56
CA ARG A 456 -29.73 11.11 1.42
C ARG A 456 -30.10 10.88 -0.04
N ASN A 457 -29.93 11.90 -0.89
CA ASN A 457 -30.10 11.77 -2.33
C ASN A 457 -29.10 10.78 -2.93
N GLN A 458 -27.83 10.86 -2.55
CA GLN A 458 -26.80 9.88 -2.96
C GLN A 458 -27.15 8.46 -2.50
N GLN A 459 -27.58 8.29 -1.24
CA GLN A 459 -28.02 6.98 -0.72
C GLN A 459 -29.16 6.41 -1.59
N SER A 460 -30.15 7.23 -1.94
CA SER A 460 -31.31 6.82 -2.76
C SER A 460 -30.88 6.40 -4.17
N GLN A 461 -30.05 7.21 -4.83
CA GLN A 461 -29.54 6.92 -6.18
C GLN A 461 -28.73 5.62 -6.23
N VAL A 462 -27.84 5.41 -5.25
CA VAL A 462 -27.03 4.19 -5.14
C VAL A 462 -27.93 2.98 -4.85
N TYR A 463 -28.89 3.14 -3.96
CA TYR A 463 -29.83 2.08 -3.58
C TYR A 463 -30.58 1.52 -4.79
N GLN A 464 -31.06 2.37 -5.69
CA GLN A 464 -31.80 1.97 -6.89
C GLN A 464 -30.97 1.11 -7.86
N GLN A 465 -29.63 1.20 -7.82
CA GLN A 465 -28.74 0.45 -8.70
C GLN A 465 -28.44 -0.97 -8.18
N ILE A 466 -28.51 -1.19 -6.86
CA ILE A 466 -28.09 -2.42 -6.20
C ILE A 466 -28.85 -3.65 -6.73
N PRO A 467 -30.20 -3.67 -6.85
CA PRO A 467 -30.92 -4.85 -7.28
C PRO A 467 -30.50 -5.37 -8.66
N LYS A 468 -30.33 -4.49 -9.62
CA LYS A 468 -29.92 -4.83 -10.99
C LYS A 468 -28.51 -5.46 -11.00
N GLN A 469 -27.57 -4.91 -10.22
CA GLN A 469 -26.20 -5.44 -10.18
C GLN A 469 -26.13 -6.74 -9.39
N TRP A 470 -26.98 -6.90 -8.40
CA TRP A 470 -27.11 -8.14 -7.63
C TRP A 470 -27.62 -9.31 -8.49
N GLN A 471 -28.65 -9.11 -9.28
CA GLN A 471 -29.15 -10.14 -10.22
C GLN A 471 -28.04 -10.62 -11.18
N LYS A 472 -27.19 -9.72 -11.68
CA LYS A 472 -26.04 -10.10 -12.48
C LYS A 472 -25.04 -10.93 -11.69
N LEU A 473 -24.83 -10.61 -10.40
CA LEU A 473 -23.93 -11.35 -9.52
C LEU A 473 -24.44 -12.78 -9.30
N GLU A 474 -25.74 -12.96 -9.01
CA GLU A 474 -26.35 -14.28 -8.84
C GLU A 474 -26.23 -15.14 -10.09
N LYS A 475 -26.53 -14.56 -11.26
CA LYS A 475 -26.38 -15.27 -12.54
C LYS A 475 -24.94 -15.77 -12.78
N ARG A 476 -23.93 -15.01 -12.32
CA ARG A 476 -22.53 -15.40 -12.42
C ARG A 476 -22.14 -16.43 -11.38
N GLY A 477 -22.68 -16.31 -10.16
CA GLY A 477 -22.41 -17.23 -9.06
C GLY A 477 -22.99 -18.64 -9.27
N ARG A 478 -24.17 -18.76 -9.90
CA ARG A 478 -24.75 -20.06 -10.28
C ARG A 478 -23.89 -20.86 -11.27
N LYS A 479 -22.87 -20.25 -11.85
CA LYS A 479 -21.93 -20.89 -12.80
C LYS A 479 -20.62 -21.32 -12.14
N LEU A 480 -20.44 -21.08 -10.84
CA LEU A 480 -19.31 -21.55 -10.04
C LEU A 480 -19.53 -23.03 -9.67
#